data_7766181a3488aac516a056179545e29d
#
_entry.id   7766181a3488aac516a056179545e29d
#
_cell.length_a   1.000
_cell.length_b   1.000
_cell.length_c   1.000
_cell.angle_alpha   90.00
_cell.angle_beta   90.00
_cell.angle_gamma   90.00
#
_symmetry.space_group_name_H-M   'P 1'
#
loop_
_entity.id
_entity.type
_entity.pdbx_description
1 polymer ?
#
loop_
_entity_poly.entity_id
_entity_poly.type
_entity_poly.pdbx_seq_one_letter_code
_entity_poly.pdbx_strand_id
1 'polypeptide(L)'
;LRQDRRDQNILAAVADELDHAGLHMIDSTTYIPEHLATPGVLTRKRPTSEQMADVQFAWGILQQLADLDVGQAMAVKDRDIIAVEAIEGTDRMIDRAGALCRSGKWTLLKSGGTRKDMRFDVPTIGVKTIERLKTAKAACVALGPGVIMIDKPRVIEAAEKAGIAIIGVAPP
;
A
#
# COMPACT_ATOMS: atom_id res chain seq x y z
N LEU A 1 32.44 -4.05 -10.33
CA LEU A 1 31.20 -4.44 -9.67
C LEU A 1 30.25 -3.24 -9.78
N ARG A 2 29.20 -3.33 -10.62
CA ARG A 2 28.12 -2.35 -10.64
C ARG A 2 27.39 -2.51 -9.32
N GLN A 3 27.54 -1.56 -8.42
CA GLN A 3 26.78 -1.47 -7.19
C GLN A 3 25.30 -1.32 -7.57
N ASP A 4 24.45 -2.22 -7.07
CA ASP A 4 23.00 -2.15 -7.26
C ASP A 4 22.50 -0.89 -6.54
N ARG A 5 22.05 0.12 -7.33
CA ARG A 5 21.66 1.45 -6.83
C ARG A 5 20.17 1.53 -6.51
N ARG A 6 19.50 0.42 -6.24
CA ARG A 6 18.13 0.47 -5.73
C ARG A 6 18.12 1.21 -4.40
N ASP A 7 17.12 2.03 -4.18
CA ASP A 7 17.01 2.91 -3.01
C ASP A 7 17.10 2.13 -1.69
N GLN A 8 16.55 0.92 -1.63
CA GLN A 8 16.64 0.05 -0.45
C GLN A 8 18.08 -0.35 -0.11
N ASN A 9 18.92 -0.63 -1.10
CA ASN A 9 20.32 -1.00 -0.86
C ASN A 9 21.13 0.18 -0.36
N ILE A 10 20.82 1.40 -0.79
CA ILE A 10 21.47 2.62 -0.31
C ILE A 10 21.08 2.88 1.15
N LEU A 11 19.79 2.77 1.46
CA LEU A 11 19.27 2.98 2.81
C LEU A 11 19.78 1.90 3.79
N ALA A 12 19.88 0.64 3.35
CA ALA A 12 20.47 -0.43 4.14
C ALA A 12 21.94 -0.15 4.45
N ALA A 13 22.74 0.29 3.46
CA ALA A 13 24.15 0.64 3.69
C ALA A 13 24.31 1.81 4.67
N VAL A 14 23.42 2.82 4.62
CA VAL A 14 23.40 3.91 5.60
C VAL A 14 23.05 3.39 7.00
N ALA A 15 22.06 2.50 7.10
CA ALA A 15 21.68 1.90 8.38
C ALA A 15 22.83 1.08 8.98
N ASP A 16 23.53 0.32 8.17
CA ASP A 16 24.69 -0.47 8.60
C ASP A 16 25.84 0.44 9.09
N GLU A 17 26.11 1.56 8.42
CA GLU A 17 27.12 2.53 8.85
C GLU A 17 26.74 3.21 10.17
N LEU A 18 25.47 3.57 10.35
CA LEU A 18 24.96 4.09 11.62
C LEU A 18 25.10 3.05 12.75
N ASP A 19 24.80 1.80 12.46
CA ASP A 19 24.94 0.70 13.44
C ASP A 19 26.39 0.51 13.88
N HIS A 20 27.35 0.55 12.94
CA HIS A 20 28.79 0.56 13.24
C HIS A 20 29.20 1.75 14.12
N ALA A 21 28.55 2.89 13.98
CA ALA A 21 28.77 4.08 14.82
C ALA A 21 28.05 4.01 16.19
N GLY A 22 27.36 2.91 16.50
CA GLY A 22 26.61 2.72 17.75
C GLY A 22 25.21 3.35 17.75
N LEU A 23 24.68 3.73 16.59
CA LEU A 23 23.34 4.30 16.40
C LEU A 23 22.42 3.25 15.77
N HIS A 24 21.66 2.54 16.60
CA HIS A 24 20.78 1.47 16.11
C HIS A 24 19.46 2.00 15.58
N MET A 25 19.20 1.79 14.29
CA MET A 25 17.90 2.08 13.69
C MET A 25 16.89 0.99 14.08
N ILE A 26 15.74 1.40 14.58
CA ILE A 26 14.64 0.51 14.95
C ILE A 26 13.58 0.49 13.86
N ASP A 27 12.71 -0.52 13.87
CA ASP A 27 11.50 -0.57 13.05
C ASP A 27 10.65 0.69 13.27
N SER A 28 10.33 1.40 12.19
CA SER A 28 9.56 2.67 12.19
C SER A 28 8.16 2.51 12.78
N THR A 29 7.65 1.29 12.88
CA THR A 29 6.31 1.00 13.41
C THR A 29 6.28 0.67 14.90
N THR A 30 7.46 0.56 15.54
CA THR A 30 7.62 0.10 16.94
C THR A 30 6.72 0.85 17.94
N TYR A 31 6.58 2.16 17.77
CA TYR A 31 5.84 3.01 18.71
C TYR A 31 4.50 3.52 18.16
N ILE A 32 4.03 2.97 17.03
CA ILE A 32 2.79 3.40 16.37
C ILE A 32 1.89 2.21 15.94
N PRO A 33 1.77 1.12 16.73
CA PRO A 33 0.99 -0.05 16.33
C PRO A 33 -0.48 0.28 16.05
N GLU A 34 -1.05 1.29 16.70
CA GLU A 34 -2.42 1.77 16.49
C GLU A 34 -2.65 2.36 15.10
N HIS A 35 -1.59 2.83 14.43
CA HIS A 35 -1.65 3.36 13.08
C HIS A 35 -1.55 2.30 11.98
N LEU A 36 -1.25 1.06 12.33
CA LEU A 36 -1.15 -0.01 11.34
C LEU A 36 -2.52 -0.47 10.84
N ALA A 37 -2.57 -0.90 9.59
CA ALA A 37 -3.71 -1.62 9.05
C ALA A 37 -3.88 -2.94 9.79
N THR A 38 -5.05 -3.16 10.40
CA THR A 38 -5.39 -4.39 11.11
C THR A 38 -6.25 -5.28 10.21
N PRO A 39 -6.14 -6.63 10.31
CA PRO A 39 -6.97 -7.54 9.52
C PRO A 39 -8.47 -7.28 9.70
N GLY A 40 -9.22 -7.42 8.60
CA GLY A 40 -10.66 -7.26 8.57
C GLY A 40 -11.13 -5.93 7.97
N VAL A 41 -12.43 -5.67 8.04
CA VAL A 41 -13.04 -4.45 7.49
C VAL A 41 -12.85 -3.29 8.45
N LEU A 42 -12.26 -2.20 7.98
CA LEU A 42 -11.92 -1.01 8.79
C LEU A 42 -12.95 0.13 8.67
N THR A 43 -13.80 0.12 7.64
CA THR A 43 -14.85 1.11 7.38
C THR A 43 -16.23 0.50 7.57
N ARG A 44 -17.27 1.33 7.78
CA ARG A 44 -18.67 0.86 7.81
C ARG A 44 -19.08 0.24 6.49
N LYS A 45 -18.65 0.84 5.37
CA LYS A 45 -18.86 0.24 4.04
C LYS A 45 -17.97 -1.00 3.92
N ARG A 46 -18.59 -2.11 3.55
CA ARG A 46 -17.89 -3.36 3.26
C ARG A 46 -17.53 -3.46 1.78
N PRO A 47 -16.43 -4.14 1.41
CA PRO A 47 -16.17 -4.47 0.01
C PRO A 47 -17.25 -5.40 -0.53
N THR A 48 -17.52 -5.33 -1.84
CA THR A 48 -18.39 -6.27 -2.54
C THR A 48 -17.68 -7.62 -2.77
N SER A 49 -18.46 -8.64 -3.19
CA SER A 49 -17.90 -9.94 -3.58
C SER A 49 -16.90 -9.83 -4.72
N GLU A 50 -17.19 -8.97 -5.70
CA GLU A 50 -16.30 -8.71 -6.84
C GLU A 50 -14.97 -8.08 -6.38
N GLN A 51 -15.03 -7.08 -5.49
CA GLN A 51 -13.84 -6.45 -4.92
C GLN A 51 -13.00 -7.44 -4.10
N MET A 52 -13.65 -8.34 -3.36
CA MET A 52 -12.93 -9.40 -2.65
C MET A 52 -12.29 -10.40 -3.61
N ALA A 53 -12.95 -10.73 -4.72
CA ALA A 53 -12.38 -11.57 -5.77
C ALA A 53 -11.16 -10.90 -6.45
N ASP A 54 -11.21 -9.58 -6.66
CA ASP A 54 -10.08 -8.78 -7.15
C ASP A 54 -8.89 -8.87 -6.19
N VAL A 55 -9.15 -8.73 -4.88
CA VAL A 55 -8.11 -8.85 -3.84
C VAL A 55 -7.49 -10.25 -3.86
N GLN A 56 -8.31 -11.31 -3.86
CA GLN A 56 -7.82 -12.69 -3.89
C GLN A 56 -6.98 -12.99 -5.13
N PHE A 57 -7.42 -12.51 -6.30
CA PHE A 57 -6.70 -12.68 -7.55
C PHE A 57 -5.33 -12.00 -7.55
N ALA A 58 -5.29 -10.74 -7.12
CA ALA A 58 -4.12 -9.89 -7.32
C ALA A 58 -3.13 -9.90 -6.14
N TRP A 59 -3.54 -10.40 -4.96
CA TRP A 59 -2.74 -10.30 -3.75
C TRP A 59 -1.36 -10.96 -3.90
N GLY A 60 -1.32 -12.20 -4.37
CA GLY A 60 -0.05 -12.93 -4.58
C GLY A 60 0.84 -12.28 -5.64
N ILE A 61 0.25 -11.66 -6.67
CA ILE A 61 0.98 -10.93 -7.71
C ILE A 61 1.63 -9.68 -7.10
N LEU A 62 0.88 -8.91 -6.31
CA LEU A 62 1.41 -7.72 -5.63
C LEU A 62 2.56 -8.08 -4.69
N GLN A 63 2.44 -9.16 -3.91
CA GLN A 63 3.51 -9.61 -3.02
C GLN A 63 4.80 -9.89 -3.79
N GLN A 64 4.72 -10.60 -4.92
CA GLN A 64 5.89 -10.87 -5.75
C GLN A 64 6.51 -9.59 -6.32
N LEU A 65 5.70 -8.63 -6.79
CA LEU A 65 6.20 -7.36 -7.30
C LEU A 65 6.87 -6.52 -6.19
N ALA A 66 6.32 -6.52 -4.98
CA ALA A 66 6.90 -5.85 -3.84
C ALA A 66 8.22 -6.51 -3.40
N ASP A 67 8.29 -7.83 -3.39
CA ASP A 67 9.52 -8.59 -3.06
C ASP A 67 10.62 -8.43 -4.13
N LEU A 68 10.23 -8.11 -5.37
CA LEU A 68 11.15 -7.77 -6.47
C LEU A 68 11.55 -6.29 -6.49
N ASP A 69 11.02 -5.48 -5.55
CA ASP A 69 11.25 -4.04 -5.46
C ASP A 69 10.82 -3.27 -6.73
N VAL A 70 9.75 -3.73 -7.38
CA VAL A 70 9.14 -3.07 -8.55
C VAL A 70 8.20 -1.96 -8.08
N GLY A 71 7.34 -2.26 -7.10
CA GLY A 71 6.36 -1.34 -6.53
C GLY A 71 5.50 -2.03 -5.48
N GLN A 72 4.78 -1.24 -4.72
CA GLN A 72 4.04 -1.70 -3.54
C GLN A 72 2.53 -1.45 -3.63
N ALA A 73 2.03 -1.01 -4.79
CA ALA A 73 0.60 -0.81 -5.02
C ALA A 73 0.16 -1.27 -6.41
N MET A 74 -1.10 -1.70 -6.50
CA MET A 74 -1.71 -2.21 -7.71
C MET A 74 -3.20 -1.82 -7.75
N ALA A 75 -3.69 -1.45 -8.93
CA ALA A 75 -5.11 -1.21 -9.20
C ALA A 75 -5.69 -2.39 -9.98
N VAL A 76 -6.83 -2.90 -9.51
CA VAL A 76 -7.47 -4.11 -10.06
C VAL A 76 -8.97 -3.90 -10.20
N LYS A 77 -9.56 -4.45 -11.25
CA LYS A 77 -11.02 -4.56 -11.41
C LYS A 77 -11.38 -5.77 -12.25
N ASP A 78 -12.42 -6.49 -11.83
CA ASP A 78 -12.95 -7.67 -12.52
C ASP A 78 -11.86 -8.74 -12.77
N ARG A 79 -10.88 -8.84 -11.83
CA ARG A 79 -9.67 -9.69 -11.90
C ARG A 79 -8.75 -9.34 -13.06
N ASP A 80 -8.81 -8.08 -13.52
CA ASP A 80 -7.86 -7.50 -14.46
C ASP A 80 -6.99 -6.44 -13.76
N ILE A 81 -5.67 -6.49 -14.00
CA ILE A 81 -4.72 -5.52 -13.48
C ILE A 81 -4.78 -4.26 -14.36
N ILE A 82 -5.30 -3.16 -13.81
CA ILE A 82 -5.41 -1.88 -14.51
C ILE A 82 -4.08 -1.14 -14.53
N ALA A 83 -3.38 -1.13 -13.39
CA ALA A 83 -2.12 -0.44 -13.22
C ALA A 83 -1.31 -1.06 -12.07
N VAL A 84 0.01 -1.07 -12.25
CA VAL A 84 0.99 -1.45 -11.23
C VAL A 84 1.85 -0.23 -10.95
N GLU A 85 2.10 0.04 -9.67
CA GLU A 85 3.07 1.06 -9.26
C GLU A 85 4.47 0.64 -9.67
N ALA A 86 5.24 1.59 -10.17
CA ALA A 86 6.66 1.47 -10.41
C ALA A 86 7.34 2.77 -9.93
N ILE A 87 8.36 3.24 -10.64
CA ILE A 87 9.12 4.44 -10.27
C ILE A 87 8.29 5.73 -10.17
N GLU A 88 7.09 5.75 -10.78
CA GLU A 88 6.19 6.92 -10.72
C GLU A 88 5.57 7.17 -9.35
N GLY A 89 5.52 6.15 -8.47
CA GLY A 89 4.93 6.20 -7.15
C GLY A 89 3.40 6.03 -7.13
N THR A 90 2.86 5.73 -5.94
CA THR A 90 1.44 5.37 -5.74
C THR A 90 0.48 6.43 -6.28
N ASP A 91 0.76 7.71 -6.07
CA ASP A 91 -0.15 8.80 -6.46
C ASP A 91 -0.38 8.86 -7.97
N ARG A 92 0.68 8.80 -8.76
CA ARG A 92 0.59 8.82 -10.22
C ARG A 92 -0.01 7.53 -10.78
N MET A 93 0.27 6.40 -10.14
CA MET A 93 -0.35 5.13 -10.48
C MET A 93 -1.87 5.20 -10.27
N ILE A 94 -2.37 5.79 -9.17
CA ILE A 94 -3.79 6.01 -8.91
C ILE A 94 -4.43 6.87 -10.02
N ASP A 95 -3.79 7.96 -10.40
CA ASP A 95 -4.28 8.83 -11.48
C ASP A 95 -4.39 8.07 -12.81
N ARG A 96 -3.35 7.29 -13.14
CA ARG A 96 -3.32 6.46 -14.34
C ARG A 96 -4.41 5.38 -14.31
N ALA A 97 -4.61 4.72 -13.16
CA ALA A 97 -5.70 3.75 -13.00
C ALA A 97 -7.07 4.37 -13.24
N GLY A 98 -7.32 5.57 -12.68
CA GLY A 98 -8.55 6.32 -12.90
C GLY A 98 -8.78 6.70 -14.36
N ALA A 99 -7.72 7.08 -15.08
CA ALA A 99 -7.79 7.41 -16.50
C ALA A 99 -8.09 6.17 -17.38
N LEU A 100 -7.50 5.03 -17.05
CA LEU A 100 -7.70 3.75 -17.76
C LEU A 100 -9.06 3.13 -17.45
N CYS A 101 -9.49 3.17 -16.19
CA CYS A 101 -10.76 2.61 -15.73
C CYS A 101 -11.83 3.69 -15.54
N ARG A 102 -12.35 4.26 -16.63
CA ARG A 102 -13.36 5.35 -16.58
C ARG A 102 -14.67 4.95 -15.90
N SER A 103 -15.03 3.66 -15.93
CA SER A 103 -16.20 3.11 -15.22
C SER A 103 -16.05 3.16 -13.70
N GLY A 104 -14.83 3.32 -13.19
CA GLY A 104 -14.53 3.36 -11.77
C GLY A 104 -14.81 2.05 -11.04
N LYS A 105 -14.98 2.12 -9.71
CA LYS A 105 -15.28 1.00 -8.79
C LYS A 105 -14.17 -0.06 -8.73
N TRP A 106 -12.94 0.31 -9.07
CA TRP A 106 -11.77 -0.53 -8.97
C TRP A 106 -11.22 -0.57 -7.53
N THR A 107 -10.38 -1.55 -7.26
CA THR A 107 -9.76 -1.81 -5.98
C THR A 107 -8.28 -1.44 -6.01
N LEU A 108 -7.82 -0.64 -5.05
CA LEU A 108 -6.40 -0.46 -4.75
C LEU A 108 -5.95 -1.58 -3.81
N LEU A 109 -4.86 -2.27 -4.14
CA LEU A 109 -4.11 -3.10 -3.22
C LEU A 109 -2.79 -2.41 -2.88
N LYS A 110 -2.40 -2.40 -1.59
CA LYS A 110 -1.10 -1.87 -1.15
C LYS A 110 -0.47 -2.75 -0.09
N SER A 111 0.80 -3.11 -0.29
CA SER A 111 1.57 -3.96 0.64
C SER A 111 3.06 -3.71 0.49
N GLY A 112 3.81 -3.86 1.56
CA GLY A 112 5.27 -3.79 1.54
C GLY A 112 5.96 -5.08 1.07
N GLY A 113 5.19 -6.13 0.74
CA GLY A 113 5.79 -7.45 0.48
C GLY A 113 6.21 -8.15 1.78
N THR A 114 6.99 -9.22 1.64
CA THR A 114 7.44 -10.07 2.76
C THR A 114 8.87 -9.76 3.20
N ARG A 115 9.63 -9.01 2.40
CA ARG A 115 11.07 -8.74 2.58
C ARG A 115 11.40 -7.29 2.90
N LYS A 116 10.38 -6.45 3.11
CA LYS A 116 10.57 -5.01 3.31
C LYS A 116 11.30 -4.72 4.62
N ASP A 117 12.28 -3.84 4.54
CA ASP A 117 12.95 -3.33 5.74
C ASP A 117 12.11 -2.20 6.35
N MET A 118 11.49 -2.50 7.48
CA MET A 118 10.59 -1.59 8.18
C MET A 118 11.30 -0.45 8.91
N ARG A 119 12.62 -0.39 8.87
CA ARG A 119 13.38 0.70 9.47
C ARG A 119 13.25 2.02 8.69
N PHE A 120 13.07 1.96 7.35
CA PHE A 120 13.11 3.17 6.51
C PHE A 120 12.16 3.20 5.31
N ASP A 121 11.66 2.08 4.82
CA ASP A 121 10.78 2.09 3.65
C ASP A 121 9.44 1.41 3.95
N VAL A 122 8.62 2.07 4.76
CA VAL A 122 7.34 1.54 5.22
C VAL A 122 6.21 2.02 4.30
N PRO A 123 5.38 1.09 3.75
CA PRO A 123 4.25 1.48 2.94
C PRO A 123 3.24 2.29 3.75
N THR A 124 2.82 3.43 3.22
CA THR A 124 1.90 4.33 3.92
C THR A 124 0.73 4.74 3.04
N ILE A 125 -0.41 5.05 3.68
CA ILE A 125 -1.53 5.79 3.10
C ILE A 125 -1.97 6.91 4.06
N GLY A 126 -2.51 7.99 3.49
CA GLY A 126 -3.05 9.12 4.25
C GLY A 126 -4.36 9.63 3.66
N VAL A 127 -4.91 10.67 4.26
CA VAL A 127 -6.15 11.33 3.78
C VAL A 127 -6.03 11.75 2.31
N LYS A 128 -4.88 12.29 1.89
CA LYS A 128 -4.63 12.68 0.49
C LYS A 128 -4.74 11.50 -0.48
N THR A 129 -4.29 10.31 -0.07
CA THR A 129 -4.45 9.08 -0.87
C THR A 129 -5.94 8.77 -1.07
N ILE A 130 -6.76 8.89 -0.02
CA ILE A 130 -8.21 8.65 -0.11
C ILE A 130 -8.90 9.68 -1.02
N GLU A 131 -8.53 10.96 -0.92
CA GLU A 131 -9.05 12.02 -1.80
C GLU A 131 -8.72 11.74 -3.27
N ARG A 132 -7.51 11.32 -3.56
CA ARG A 132 -7.07 10.94 -4.90
C ARG A 132 -7.83 9.71 -5.42
N LEU A 133 -8.00 8.68 -4.59
CA LEU A 133 -8.78 7.50 -4.91
C LEU A 133 -10.25 7.85 -5.22
N LYS A 134 -10.84 8.77 -4.46
CA LYS A 134 -12.19 9.29 -4.73
C LYS A 134 -12.25 9.95 -6.10
N THR A 135 -11.29 10.81 -6.43
CA THR A 135 -11.22 11.49 -7.74
C THR A 135 -11.04 10.48 -8.88
N ALA A 136 -10.22 9.46 -8.66
CA ALA A 136 -9.97 8.36 -9.59
C ALA A 136 -11.10 7.30 -9.62
N LYS A 137 -12.18 7.50 -8.84
CA LYS A 137 -13.36 6.63 -8.76
C LYS A 137 -13.06 5.21 -8.26
N ALA A 138 -12.04 5.01 -7.44
CA ALA A 138 -11.85 3.76 -6.72
C ALA A 138 -12.98 3.53 -5.71
N ALA A 139 -13.25 2.29 -5.35
CA ALA A 139 -14.32 1.95 -4.41
C ALA A 139 -13.87 1.05 -3.25
N CYS A 140 -12.69 0.49 -3.33
CA CYS A 140 -12.10 -0.36 -2.28
C CYS A 140 -10.59 -0.15 -2.17
N VAL A 141 -10.07 -0.32 -0.96
CA VAL A 141 -8.64 -0.35 -0.64
C VAL A 141 -8.35 -1.58 0.21
N ALA A 142 -7.41 -2.41 -0.24
CA ALA A 142 -6.89 -3.56 0.50
C ALA A 142 -5.46 -3.27 0.96
N LEU A 143 -5.24 -3.31 2.27
CA LEU A 143 -3.97 -2.97 2.90
C LEU A 143 -3.32 -4.22 3.50
N GLY A 144 -2.06 -4.44 3.22
CA GLY A 144 -1.27 -5.50 3.81
C GLY A 144 -0.84 -5.23 5.24
N PRO A 145 -0.33 -6.26 5.91
CA PRO A 145 0.32 -6.10 7.20
C PRO A 145 1.44 -5.06 7.12
N GLY A 146 1.59 -4.27 8.18
CA GLY A 146 2.64 -3.25 8.27
C GLY A 146 2.38 -1.96 7.47
N VAL A 147 1.29 -1.86 6.70
CA VAL A 147 0.93 -0.59 6.05
C VAL A 147 0.49 0.42 7.12
N ILE A 148 1.16 1.58 7.16
CA ILE A 148 0.82 2.68 8.06
C ILE A 148 -0.34 3.50 7.46
N MET A 149 -1.36 3.74 8.27
CA MET A 149 -2.43 4.69 8.00
C MET A 149 -2.13 5.98 8.77
N ILE A 150 -1.58 7.00 8.11
CA ILE A 150 -1.22 8.26 8.76
C ILE A 150 -2.48 8.97 9.26
N ASP A 151 -2.60 9.16 10.58
CA ASP A 151 -3.83 9.61 11.25
C ASP A 151 -5.01 8.67 10.89
N LYS A 152 -4.88 7.40 11.28
CA LYS A 152 -5.83 6.33 10.94
C LYS A 152 -7.31 6.70 11.13
N PRO A 153 -7.73 7.39 12.22
CA PRO A 153 -9.12 7.82 12.38
C PRO A 153 -9.59 8.74 11.24
N ARG A 154 -8.76 9.71 10.84
CA ARG A 154 -9.10 10.63 9.74
C ARG A 154 -9.08 9.96 8.38
N VAL A 155 -8.19 8.99 8.15
CA VAL A 155 -8.18 8.18 6.92
C VAL A 155 -9.47 7.38 6.80
N ILE A 156 -9.92 6.74 7.88
CA ILE A 156 -11.19 6.00 7.92
C ILE A 156 -12.37 6.94 7.68
N GLU A 157 -12.44 8.07 8.37
CA GLU A 157 -13.50 9.09 8.18
C GLU A 157 -13.55 9.59 6.72
N ALA A 158 -12.39 9.90 6.13
CA ALA A 158 -12.31 10.34 4.74
C ALA A 158 -12.80 9.26 3.77
N ALA A 159 -12.43 7.99 4.00
CA ALA A 159 -12.88 6.86 3.18
C ALA A 159 -14.40 6.65 3.28
N GLU A 160 -14.98 6.78 4.49
CA GLU A 160 -16.43 6.70 4.69
C GLU A 160 -17.17 7.81 3.95
N LYS A 161 -16.70 9.05 4.05
CA LYS A 161 -17.24 10.20 3.30
C LYS A 161 -17.11 10.04 1.78
N ALA A 162 -16.05 9.37 1.34
CA ALA A 162 -15.82 9.07 -0.08
C ALA A 162 -16.61 7.84 -0.57
N GLY A 163 -17.20 7.06 0.33
CA GLY A 163 -17.86 5.80 -0.01
C GLY A 163 -16.87 4.71 -0.46
N ILE A 164 -15.63 4.74 0.06
CA ILE A 164 -14.58 3.76 -0.23
C ILE A 164 -14.50 2.76 0.94
N ALA A 165 -14.55 1.47 0.65
CA ALA A 165 -14.29 0.44 1.65
C ALA A 165 -12.78 0.29 1.90
N ILE A 166 -12.36 0.12 3.16
CA ILE A 166 -10.99 -0.23 3.51
C ILE A 166 -10.99 -1.56 4.24
N ILE A 167 -10.13 -2.46 3.81
CA ILE A 167 -9.87 -3.74 4.48
C ILE A 167 -8.39 -3.91 4.75
N GLY A 168 -8.07 -4.50 5.90
CA GLY A 168 -6.75 -5.07 6.14
C GLY A 168 -6.75 -6.55 5.76
N VAL A 169 -5.77 -6.95 4.96
CA VAL A 169 -5.58 -8.35 4.57
C VAL A 169 -4.76 -9.04 5.67
N ALA A 170 -5.20 -10.23 6.08
CA ALA A 170 -4.45 -11.02 7.04
C ALA A 170 -3.09 -11.43 6.44
N PRO A 171 -2.04 -11.58 7.28
CA PRO A 171 -0.81 -12.22 6.83
C PRO A 171 -1.13 -13.65 6.36
N PRO A 172 -0.38 -14.17 5.39
CA PRO A 172 -0.55 -15.55 4.89
C PRO A 172 -0.35 -16.60 5.97
#